data_e4fc75610eca532810638a7621befcb7
#
_entry.id   e4fc75610eca532810638a7621befcb7
#
_cell.length_a   1.000
_cell.length_b   1.000
_cell.length_c   1.000
_cell.angle_alpha   90.00
_cell.angle_beta   90.00
_cell.angle_gamma   90.00
#
_symmetry.space_group_name_H-M   'P 1'
#
loop_
_entity.id
_entity.type
_entity.pdbx_description
1 polymer ?
#
loop_
_entity_poly.entity_id
_entity_poly.type
_entity_poly.pdbx_seq_one_letter_code
_entity_poly.pdbx_strand_id
1 'polypeptide(L)'
;MPNFDFVPNLSLVTMHSKEARGAGYARAKAMELYNNEDYFLQIDSHTRFVKDWDTISIDQLERAKNISGHSSVLLSYFPAPYEPESNGGMHLVKKHPKIKSYATRQKVALNRKKRNQPT
;
A
#
# COMPACT_ATOMS: atom_id res chain seq x y z
N MET A 1 11.04 13.25 21.33
CA MET A 1 10.90 12.64 20.00
C MET A 1 11.93 11.55 19.87
N PRO A 2 11.59 10.42 19.26
CA PRO A 2 12.61 9.42 18.94
C PRO A 2 13.64 10.02 17.99
N ASN A 3 14.92 9.73 18.27
CA ASN A 3 16.01 10.18 17.41
C ASN A 3 16.18 9.18 16.25
N PHE A 4 16.01 9.65 15.02
CA PHE A 4 16.12 8.87 13.78
C PHE A 4 17.42 9.14 13.01
N ASP A 5 18.35 9.89 13.57
CA ASP A 5 19.58 10.32 12.89
C ASP A 5 20.48 9.15 12.43
N PHE A 6 20.26 7.97 13.00
CA PHE A 6 20.99 6.75 12.67
C PHE A 6 20.33 5.88 11.56
N VAL A 7 19.15 6.28 11.06
CA VAL A 7 18.45 5.54 9.99
C VAL A 7 18.83 6.16 8.64
N PRO A 8 19.65 5.47 7.83
CA PRO A 8 20.03 5.98 6.52
C PRO A 8 18.80 6.09 5.60
N ASN A 9 18.78 7.09 4.75
CA ASN A 9 17.72 7.31 3.75
C ASN A 9 16.32 7.54 4.33
N LEU A 10 16.23 8.05 5.55
CA LEU A 10 14.97 8.47 6.15
C LEU A 10 14.72 9.97 5.88
N SER A 11 13.60 10.28 5.27
CA SER A 11 13.07 11.64 5.17
C SER A 11 11.80 11.75 6.01
N LEU A 12 11.69 12.79 6.81
CA LEU A 12 10.59 12.96 7.76
C LEU A 12 9.83 14.25 7.48
N VAL A 13 8.52 14.13 7.32
CA VAL A 13 7.58 15.26 7.33
C VAL A 13 6.79 15.24 8.63
N THR A 14 6.87 16.32 9.38
CA THR A 14 6.08 16.49 10.59
C THR A 14 5.05 17.60 10.41
N MET A 15 3.89 17.46 11.02
CA MET A 15 2.87 18.49 11.05
C MET A 15 2.20 18.54 12.42
N HIS A 16 1.72 19.70 12.79
CA HIS A 16 0.96 19.84 14.03
C HIS A 16 -0.42 19.16 13.87
N SER A 17 -0.93 18.55 14.94
CA SER A 17 -2.23 17.85 14.91
C SER A 17 -3.40 18.72 14.44
N LYS A 18 -3.35 20.03 14.69
CA LYS A 18 -4.35 21.01 14.22
C LYS A 18 -4.34 21.20 12.70
N GLU A 19 -3.26 20.86 12.02
CA GLU A 19 -3.11 20.95 10.56
C GLU A 19 -3.53 19.66 9.85
N ALA A 20 -3.82 18.62 10.61
CA ALA A 20 -4.23 17.32 10.07
C ALA A 20 -5.57 17.44 9.31
N ARG A 21 -5.57 16.96 8.07
CA ARG A 21 -6.73 16.98 7.16
C ARG A 21 -7.11 15.59 6.67
N GLY A 22 -6.87 14.58 7.51
CA GLY A 22 -7.14 13.19 7.20
C GLY A 22 -6.02 12.46 6.46
N ALA A 23 -6.21 11.16 6.27
CA ALA A 23 -5.20 10.25 5.73
C ALA A 23 -4.74 10.61 4.31
N GLY A 24 -5.66 11.05 3.44
CA GLY A 24 -5.32 11.46 2.08
C GLY A 24 -4.34 12.63 2.03
N TYR A 25 -4.54 13.61 2.89
CA TYR A 25 -3.65 14.76 3.02
C TYR A 25 -2.26 14.35 3.51
N ALA A 26 -2.19 13.52 4.55
CA ALA A 26 -0.93 13.03 5.09
C ALA A 26 -0.14 12.21 4.04
N ARG A 27 -0.83 11.38 3.28
CA ARG A 27 -0.24 10.62 2.17
C ARG A 27 0.28 11.51 1.06
N ALA A 28 -0.47 12.55 0.66
CA ALA A 28 -0.01 13.51 -0.32
C ALA A 28 1.27 14.22 0.14
N LYS A 29 1.35 14.60 1.42
CA LYS A 29 2.56 15.18 2.00
C LYS A 29 3.75 14.22 1.99
N ALA A 30 3.53 12.94 2.28
CA ALA A 30 4.57 11.93 2.19
C ALA A 30 5.06 11.74 0.74
N MET A 31 4.17 11.81 -0.23
CA MET A 31 4.52 11.72 -1.67
C MET A 31 5.38 12.89 -2.16
N GLU A 32 5.33 14.06 -1.52
CA GLU A 32 6.20 15.20 -1.85
C GLU A 32 7.69 14.88 -1.62
N LEU A 33 8.01 13.84 -0.84
CA LEU A 33 9.38 13.37 -0.63
C LEU A 33 9.91 12.48 -1.75
N TYR A 34 9.05 12.05 -2.67
CA TYR A 34 9.47 11.24 -3.83
C TYR A 34 10.48 12.01 -4.69
N ASN A 35 11.58 11.38 -5.01
CA ASN A 35 12.70 11.97 -5.75
C ASN A 35 13.23 11.03 -6.84
N ASN A 36 12.36 10.64 -7.75
CA ASN A 36 12.67 9.77 -8.91
C ASN A 36 13.13 8.34 -8.56
N GLU A 37 12.69 7.81 -7.42
CA GLU A 37 12.87 6.40 -7.12
C GLU A 37 12.14 5.53 -8.17
N ASP A 38 12.72 4.36 -8.49
CA ASP A 38 12.15 3.43 -9.48
C ASP A 38 10.80 2.85 -9.05
N TYR A 39 10.59 2.71 -7.75
CA TYR A 39 9.38 2.15 -7.15
C TYR A 39 8.90 3.01 -6.00
N PHE A 40 7.60 3.11 -5.85
CA PHE A 40 6.93 3.78 -4.75
C PHE A 40 5.97 2.83 -4.05
N LEU A 41 6.12 2.66 -2.74
CA LEU A 41 5.21 1.86 -1.92
C LEU A 41 4.57 2.72 -0.83
N GLN A 42 3.25 2.74 -0.80
CA GLN A 42 2.49 3.40 0.25
C GLN A 42 1.94 2.37 1.23
N ILE A 43 2.21 2.56 2.50
CA ILE A 43 1.80 1.67 3.59
C ILE A 43 1.17 2.46 4.74
N ASP A 44 0.47 1.75 5.60
CA ASP A 44 -0.01 2.28 6.88
C ASP A 44 1.00 1.96 8.00
N SER A 45 0.94 2.74 9.08
CA SER A 45 1.88 2.64 10.22
C SER A 45 1.90 1.26 10.90
N HIS A 46 0.81 0.51 10.81
CA HIS A 46 0.66 -0.82 11.40
C HIS A 46 0.96 -1.97 10.42
N THR A 47 1.60 -1.66 9.28
CA THR A 47 2.04 -2.68 8.32
C THR A 47 3.21 -3.48 8.87
N ARG A 48 3.22 -4.78 8.61
CA ARG A 48 4.34 -5.69 8.87
C ARG A 48 4.69 -6.42 7.58
N PHE A 49 5.97 -6.62 7.38
CA PHE A 49 6.51 -7.22 6.17
C PHE A 49 6.96 -8.66 6.41
N VAL A 50 6.71 -9.52 5.45
CA VAL A 50 7.30 -10.85 5.40
C VAL A 50 8.74 -10.74 4.86
N LYS A 51 9.52 -11.80 5.02
CA LYS A 51 10.84 -11.87 4.41
C LYS A 51 10.74 -11.71 2.89
N ASP A 52 11.69 -11.03 2.30
CA ASP A 52 11.81 -10.80 0.84
C ASP A 52 10.59 -10.10 0.21
N TRP A 53 9.85 -9.32 1.00
CA TRP A 53 8.62 -8.63 0.58
C TRP A 53 8.83 -7.67 -0.60
N ASP A 54 9.98 -7.02 -0.66
CA ASP A 54 10.37 -6.08 -1.70
C ASP A 54 10.56 -6.80 -3.05
N THR A 55 11.36 -7.85 -3.07
CA THR A 55 11.58 -8.71 -4.24
C THR A 55 10.26 -9.30 -4.74
N ILE A 56 9.42 -9.82 -3.83
CA ILE A 56 8.10 -10.36 -4.16
C ILE A 56 7.21 -9.29 -4.78
N SER A 57 7.20 -8.09 -4.23
CA SER A 57 6.36 -6.99 -4.71
C SER A 57 6.78 -6.51 -6.10
N ILE A 58 8.09 -6.38 -6.35
CA ILE A 58 8.64 -6.00 -7.65
C ILE A 58 8.33 -7.08 -8.70
N ASP A 59 8.54 -8.34 -8.38
CA ASP A 59 8.23 -9.45 -9.29
C ASP A 59 6.74 -9.47 -9.68
N GLN A 60 5.86 -9.28 -8.73
CA GLN A 60 4.42 -9.20 -9.01
C GLN A 60 4.05 -7.98 -9.86
N LEU A 61 4.70 -6.83 -9.64
CA LEU A 61 4.48 -5.64 -10.44
C LEU A 61 4.91 -5.87 -11.90
N GLU A 62 6.10 -6.41 -12.12
CA GLU A 62 6.61 -6.71 -13.45
C GLU A 62 5.76 -7.78 -14.16
N ARG A 63 5.33 -8.80 -13.45
CA ARG A 63 4.37 -9.77 -13.96
C ARG A 63 3.05 -9.12 -14.37
N ALA A 64 2.53 -8.21 -13.58
CA ALA A 64 1.29 -7.49 -13.91
C ALA A 64 1.46 -6.60 -15.15
N LYS A 65 2.60 -5.95 -15.32
CA LYS A 65 2.95 -5.20 -16.54
C LYS A 65 2.94 -6.11 -17.77
N ASN A 66 3.58 -7.27 -17.68
CA ASN A 66 3.65 -8.25 -18.78
C ASN A 66 2.25 -8.78 -19.15
N ILE A 67 1.41 -9.07 -18.17
CA ILE A 67 0.05 -9.60 -18.41
C ILE A 67 -0.86 -8.51 -19.00
N SER A 68 -0.76 -7.28 -18.51
CA SER A 68 -1.62 -6.18 -18.96
C SER A 68 -1.19 -5.56 -20.28
N GLY A 69 0.08 -5.70 -20.66
CA GLY A 69 0.69 -5.01 -21.80
C GLY A 69 0.88 -3.49 -21.57
N HIS A 70 0.71 -3.01 -20.33
CA HIS A 70 0.88 -1.61 -19.97
C HIS A 70 2.11 -1.39 -19.11
N SER A 71 2.86 -0.30 -19.36
CA SER A 71 4.00 0.11 -18.52
C SER A 71 3.56 0.74 -17.20
N SER A 72 2.42 1.40 -17.18
CA SER A 72 1.86 2.04 -15.99
C SER A 72 0.88 1.10 -15.29
N VAL A 73 1.35 0.37 -14.31
CA VAL A 73 0.56 -0.58 -13.52
C VAL A 73 0.69 -0.23 -12.04
N LEU A 74 -0.43 -0.29 -11.35
CA LEU A 74 -0.52 -0.13 -9.90
C LEU A 74 -0.95 -1.46 -9.28
N LEU A 75 -0.16 -1.97 -8.35
CA LEU A 75 -0.61 -3.04 -7.46
C LEU A 75 -1.33 -2.43 -6.27
N SER A 76 -2.50 -2.94 -5.97
CA SER A 76 -3.25 -2.61 -4.76
C SER A 76 -3.58 -3.89 -4.01
N TYR A 77 -3.20 -3.92 -2.75
CA TYR A 77 -3.36 -5.09 -1.92
C TYR A 77 -3.98 -4.72 -0.57
N PHE A 78 -4.89 -5.54 -0.12
CA PHE A 78 -5.42 -5.48 1.23
C PHE A 78 -4.66 -6.51 2.07
N PRO A 79 -3.77 -6.10 2.99
CA PRO A 79 -2.94 -7.02 3.73
C PRO A 79 -3.78 -7.94 4.62
N ALA A 80 -3.30 -9.17 4.82
CA ALA A 80 -3.91 -10.09 5.76
C ALA A 80 -3.78 -9.54 7.19
N PRO A 81 -4.82 -9.64 8.01
CA PRO A 81 -4.74 -9.24 9.40
C PRO A 81 -3.76 -10.14 10.16
N TYR A 82 -3.07 -9.58 11.12
CA TYR A 82 -2.19 -10.29 12.03
C TYR A 82 -2.52 -9.96 13.48
N GLU A 83 -2.18 -10.86 14.38
CA GLU A 83 -2.29 -10.68 15.82
C GLU A 83 -0.91 -10.85 16.47
N PRO A 84 -0.55 -9.99 17.43
CA PRO A 84 0.69 -10.16 18.19
C PRO A 84 0.59 -11.38 19.11
N GLU A 85 1.65 -12.16 19.16
CA GLU A 85 1.79 -13.27 20.10
C GLU A 85 2.42 -12.78 21.41
N SER A 86 2.15 -13.48 22.51
CA SER A 86 2.70 -13.13 23.84
C SER A 86 4.22 -13.21 23.92
N ASN A 87 4.85 -13.95 23.03
CA ASN A 87 6.31 -14.09 22.91
C ASN A 87 6.97 -13.02 22.04
N GLY A 88 6.20 -12.02 21.57
CA GLY A 88 6.66 -10.99 20.63
C GLY A 88 6.60 -11.39 19.17
N GLY A 89 6.19 -12.61 18.86
CA GLY A 89 5.90 -13.07 17.51
C GLY A 89 4.60 -12.48 16.95
N MET A 90 4.34 -12.79 15.70
CA MET A 90 3.10 -12.41 15.02
C MET A 90 2.58 -13.58 14.20
N HIS A 91 1.29 -13.83 14.29
CA HIS A 91 0.65 -14.81 13.44
C HIS A 91 -0.42 -14.19 12.53
N LEU A 92 -0.54 -14.74 11.34
CA LEU A 92 -1.57 -14.33 10.40
C LEU A 92 -2.92 -14.92 10.82
N VAL A 93 -3.93 -14.08 10.87
CA VAL A 93 -5.32 -14.53 11.06
C VAL A 93 -5.79 -15.21 9.79
N LYS A 94 -5.86 -16.54 9.82
CA LYS A 94 -6.11 -17.41 8.64
C LYS A 94 -7.46 -17.23 7.97
N LYS A 95 -8.43 -16.56 8.59
CA LYS A 95 -9.72 -16.25 7.98
C LYS A 95 -10.32 -14.98 8.56
N HIS A 96 -10.38 -13.92 7.75
CA HIS A 96 -11.33 -12.87 8.00
C HIS A 96 -12.59 -13.15 7.18
N PRO A 97 -13.72 -13.53 7.81
CA PRO A 97 -14.91 -13.98 7.08
C PRO A 97 -15.58 -12.90 6.21
N LYS A 98 -15.13 -11.65 6.30
CA LYS A 98 -15.71 -10.51 5.58
C LYS A 98 -14.90 -10.01 4.37
N ILE A 99 -13.74 -10.57 4.09
CA ILE A 99 -12.99 -10.24 2.87
C ILE A 99 -13.51 -11.13 1.73
N LYS A 100 -14.72 -10.86 1.30
CA LYS A 100 -15.16 -11.32 -0.03
C LYS A 100 -14.37 -10.51 -1.04
N SER A 101 -13.37 -11.18 -1.57
CA SER A 101 -12.53 -10.88 -2.71
C SER A 101 -12.57 -9.45 -3.32
N TYR A 102 -11.43 -8.86 -3.40
CA TYR A 102 -11.08 -7.66 -4.18
C TYR A 102 -11.61 -7.67 -5.63
N ALA A 103 -11.78 -8.83 -6.22
CA ALA A 103 -12.39 -9.03 -7.53
C ALA A 103 -13.80 -8.41 -7.63
N THR A 104 -14.55 -8.30 -6.54
CA THR A 104 -15.89 -7.72 -6.54
C THR A 104 -15.85 -6.19 -6.68
N ARG A 105 -14.86 -5.51 -6.08
CA ARG A 105 -14.70 -4.04 -6.24
C ARG A 105 -14.17 -3.66 -7.62
N GLN A 106 -13.25 -4.42 -8.18
CA GLN A 106 -12.79 -4.18 -9.54
C GLN A 106 -13.89 -4.40 -10.58
N LYS A 107 -14.74 -5.42 -10.43
CA LYS A 107 -15.90 -5.62 -11.30
C LYS A 107 -16.90 -4.46 -11.22
N VAL A 108 -17.12 -3.89 -10.05
CA VAL A 108 -18.01 -2.72 -9.88
C VAL A 108 -17.43 -1.46 -10.54
N ALA A 109 -16.13 -1.24 -10.45
CA ALA A 109 -15.47 -0.09 -11.09
C ALA A 109 -15.46 -0.22 -12.64
N LEU A 110 -15.22 -1.41 -13.16
CA LEU A 110 -15.27 -1.68 -14.60
C LEU A 110 -16.70 -1.56 -15.17
N ASN A 111 -17.71 -1.98 -14.44
CA ASN A 111 -19.10 -1.83 -14.84
C ASN A 111 -19.59 -0.36 -14.81
N ARG A 112 -19.06 0.47 -13.91
CA ARG A 112 -19.31 1.93 -13.93
C ARG A 112 -18.71 2.60 -15.15
N LYS A 113 -17.48 2.23 -15.56
CA LYS A 113 -16.87 2.77 -16.79
C LYS A 113 -17.68 2.42 -18.05
N LYS A 114 -18.19 1.20 -18.15
CA LYS A 114 -19.03 0.79 -19.28
C LYS A 114 -20.38 1.49 -19.37
N ARG A 115 -20.97 1.92 -18.24
CA ARG A 115 -22.25 2.66 -18.23
C ARG A 115 -22.10 4.13 -18.61
N ASN A 116 -20.92 4.71 -18.52
CA ASN A 116 -20.67 6.13 -18.81
C ASN A 116 -19.97 6.35 -20.15
N GLN A 117 -19.84 5.35 -21.01
CA GLN A 117 -19.42 5.57 -22.40
C GLN A 117 -20.66 5.97 -23.20
N PRO A 118 -20.67 7.16 -23.85
CA PRO A 118 -21.72 7.52 -24.79
C PRO A 118 -21.69 6.53 -25.96
N THR A 119 -22.87 6.04 -26.28
CA THR A 119 -23.11 5.26 -27.50
C THR A 119 -22.85 6.09 -28.75
#